data_a656cfe0089105eb1f6015100c9a4301
#
_entry.id   a656cfe0089105eb1f6015100c9a4301
#
_cell.length_a   1.000
_cell.length_b   1.000
_cell.length_c   1.000
_cell.angle_alpha   90.00
_cell.angle_beta   90.00
_cell.angle_gamma   90.00
#
_symmetry.space_group_name_H-M   'P 1'
#
loop_
_entity.id
_entity.type
_entity.pdbx_description
1 polymer ?
#
loop_
_entity_poly.entity_id
_entity_poly.type
_entity_poly.pdbx_seq_one_letter_code
_entity_poly.pdbx_strand_id
1 'polypeptide(L)'
;MTALEFIKLKQKAWAERKKGKDFELRPGTIANEDGDKIYFEKIDDNIYEKLSPNNKKFFKKGQGNETDDNCIRRAKMKSAVSSSAIAVNLFQHWQEKEDISPLLKALRINRKNN
;
A
#
# COMPACT_ATOMS: atom_id res chain seq x y z
N MET A 1 1.62 -10.65 19.12
CA MET A 1 1.55 -10.12 17.74
C MET A 1 1.89 -8.64 17.74
N THR A 2 2.81 -8.22 16.90
CA THR A 2 3.15 -6.81 16.76
C THR A 2 2.13 -6.09 15.89
N ALA A 3 2.13 -4.74 15.95
CA ALA A 3 1.26 -3.93 15.11
C ALA A 3 1.52 -4.19 13.62
N LEU A 4 2.80 -4.33 13.23
CA LEU A 4 3.17 -4.59 11.84
C LEU A 4 2.68 -5.96 11.38
N GLU A 5 2.76 -6.98 12.22
CA GLU A 5 2.23 -8.32 11.90
C GLU A 5 0.72 -8.27 11.71
N PHE A 6 0.02 -7.52 12.55
CA PHE A 6 -1.42 -7.35 12.42
C PHE A 6 -1.80 -6.68 11.09
N ILE A 7 -1.12 -5.58 10.76
CA ILE A 7 -1.36 -4.86 9.50
C ILE A 7 -1.10 -5.76 8.30
N LYS A 8 0.01 -6.48 8.31
CA LYS A 8 0.38 -7.43 7.26
C LYS A 8 -0.71 -8.48 7.05
N LEU A 9 -1.19 -9.10 8.12
CA LEU A 9 -2.20 -10.15 8.04
C LEU A 9 -3.53 -9.61 7.52
N LYS A 10 -3.93 -8.43 7.96
CA LYS A 10 -5.17 -7.78 7.49
C LYS A 10 -5.08 -7.39 6.02
N GLN A 11 -3.96 -6.83 5.61
CA GLN A 11 -3.75 -6.42 4.21
C GLN A 11 -3.72 -7.63 3.29
N LYS A 12 -3.04 -8.70 3.70
CA LYS A 12 -2.99 -9.94 2.94
C LYS A 12 -4.39 -10.56 2.78
N ALA A 13 -5.13 -10.66 3.88
CA ALA A 13 -6.49 -11.23 3.87
C ALA A 13 -7.43 -10.41 2.96
N TRP A 14 -7.32 -9.08 3.02
CA TRP A 14 -8.10 -8.19 2.17
C TRP A 14 -7.77 -8.40 0.69
N ALA A 15 -6.48 -8.46 0.35
CA ALA A 15 -6.04 -8.67 -1.03
C ALA A 15 -6.51 -10.02 -1.57
N GLU A 16 -6.43 -11.07 -0.75
CA GLU A 16 -6.88 -12.40 -1.13
C GLU A 16 -8.37 -12.45 -1.41
N ARG A 17 -9.17 -11.77 -0.59
CA ARG A 17 -10.63 -11.68 -0.83
C ARG A 17 -10.93 -10.91 -2.11
N LYS A 18 -10.24 -9.81 -2.33
CA LYS A 18 -10.47 -8.95 -3.50
C LYS A 18 -10.15 -9.68 -4.80
N LYS A 19 -9.04 -10.42 -4.83
CA LYS A 19 -8.56 -11.09 -6.05
C LYS A 19 -9.06 -12.52 -6.20
N GLY A 20 -9.61 -13.10 -5.13
CA GLY A 20 -10.09 -14.48 -5.16
C GLY A 20 -8.97 -15.51 -5.29
N LYS A 21 -7.79 -15.21 -4.77
CA LYS A 21 -6.64 -16.12 -4.78
C LYS A 21 -5.76 -15.88 -3.56
N ASP A 22 -4.96 -16.89 -3.21
CA ASP A 22 -3.98 -16.77 -2.14
C ASP A 22 -2.73 -16.05 -2.63
N PHE A 23 -2.10 -15.30 -1.73
CA PHE A 23 -0.84 -14.61 -2.01
C PHE A 23 0.28 -15.15 -1.14
N GLU A 24 1.43 -15.35 -1.73
CA GLU A 24 2.67 -15.62 -1.01
C GLU A 24 3.49 -14.33 -1.01
N LEU A 25 3.67 -13.74 0.17
CA LEU A 25 4.43 -12.51 0.31
C LEU A 25 5.93 -12.79 0.28
N ARG A 26 6.70 -11.84 -0.23
CA ARG A 26 8.13 -11.97 -0.45
C ARG A 26 8.92 -11.00 0.43
N PRO A 27 10.21 -11.25 0.67
CA PRO A 27 11.08 -10.28 1.34
C PRO A 27 11.30 -9.04 0.47
N GLY A 28 11.70 -7.95 1.11
CA GLY A 28 11.99 -6.72 0.37
C GLY A 28 13.27 -6.77 -0.45
N THR A 29 14.20 -7.67 -0.11
CA THR A 29 15.45 -7.84 -0.83
C THR A 29 15.30 -8.91 -1.90
N ILE A 30 15.63 -8.58 -3.13
CA ILE A 30 15.46 -9.48 -4.27
C ILE A 30 16.57 -10.51 -4.34
N ALA A 31 17.80 -10.09 -4.07
CA ALA A 31 18.99 -10.91 -4.37
C ALA A 31 19.10 -12.19 -3.53
N ASN A 32 18.77 -12.14 -2.25
CA ASN A 32 18.96 -13.29 -1.34
C ASN A 32 17.69 -13.76 -0.66
N GLU A 33 16.59 -13.09 -0.90
CA GLU A 33 15.28 -13.40 -0.31
C GLU A 33 15.28 -13.54 1.23
N ASP A 34 16.20 -12.85 1.90
CA ASP A 34 16.24 -12.78 3.36
C ASP A 34 15.33 -11.65 3.87
N GLY A 35 14.88 -11.79 5.11
CA GLY A 35 14.09 -10.79 5.78
C GLY A 35 12.60 -11.16 5.86
N ASP A 36 11.82 -10.25 6.43
CA ASP A 36 10.40 -10.45 6.62
C ASP A 36 9.65 -10.49 5.29
N LYS A 37 8.79 -11.48 5.14
CA LYS A 37 8.00 -11.68 3.93
C LYS A 37 6.73 -10.84 4.02
N ILE A 38 6.83 -9.58 3.63
CA ILE A 38 5.73 -8.61 3.70
C ILE A 38 5.41 -7.95 2.37
N TYR A 39 6.07 -8.34 1.28
CA TYR A 39 5.94 -7.69 -0.03
C TYR A 39 5.11 -8.52 -0.99
N PHE A 40 4.11 -7.88 -1.59
CA PHE A 40 3.42 -8.45 -2.76
C PHE A 40 4.34 -8.39 -3.98
N GLU A 41 4.08 -9.23 -4.97
CA GLU A 41 4.85 -9.19 -6.21
C GLU A 41 4.49 -7.98 -7.07
N LYS A 42 3.24 -7.54 -6.98
CA LYS A 42 2.73 -6.41 -7.78
C LYS A 42 2.10 -5.37 -6.86
N ILE A 43 2.33 -4.10 -7.18
CA ILE A 43 1.67 -3.00 -6.48
C ILE A 43 0.15 -3.12 -6.57
N ASP A 44 -0.37 -3.52 -7.73
CA ASP A 44 -1.81 -3.67 -7.96
C ASP A 44 -2.48 -4.66 -7.00
N ASP A 45 -1.73 -5.60 -6.44
CA ASP A 45 -2.26 -6.53 -5.45
C ASP A 45 -2.38 -5.88 -4.06
N ASN A 46 -1.64 -4.82 -3.82
CA ASN A 46 -1.58 -4.12 -2.52
C ASN A 46 -2.45 -2.87 -2.46
N ILE A 47 -3.06 -2.45 -3.56
CA ILE A 47 -3.91 -1.27 -3.62
C ILE A 47 -5.30 -1.61 -4.17
N TYR A 48 -6.30 -0.83 -3.74
CA TYR A 48 -7.69 -1.07 -4.12
C TYR A 48 -7.94 -0.82 -5.60
N GLU A 49 -7.45 0.31 -6.10
CA GLU A 49 -7.55 0.69 -7.51
C GLU A 49 -6.14 0.96 -8.04
N LYS A 50 -5.93 0.71 -9.32
CA LYS A 50 -4.63 1.00 -9.94
C LYS A 50 -4.26 2.46 -9.73
N LEU A 51 -2.95 2.72 -9.57
CA LEU A 51 -2.46 4.08 -9.47
C LEU A 51 -2.91 4.90 -10.67
N SER A 52 -3.53 6.06 -10.41
CA SER A 52 -3.82 7.01 -11.47
C SER A 52 -2.50 7.50 -12.10
N PRO A 53 -2.51 7.96 -13.38
CA PRO A 53 -1.29 8.48 -14.00
C PRO A 53 -0.63 9.59 -13.20
N ASN A 54 -1.42 10.47 -12.59
CA ASN A 54 -0.89 11.56 -11.77
C ASN A 54 -0.23 11.06 -10.50
N ASN A 55 -0.87 10.12 -9.79
CA ASN A 55 -0.31 9.55 -8.57
C ASN A 55 0.93 8.72 -8.86
N LYS A 56 0.94 7.95 -9.95
CA LYS A 56 2.11 7.21 -10.38
C LYS A 56 3.29 8.14 -10.64
N LYS A 57 3.05 9.25 -11.33
CA LYS A 57 4.06 10.26 -11.62
C LYS A 57 4.58 10.91 -10.35
N PHE A 58 3.69 11.21 -9.40
CA PHE A 58 4.06 11.80 -8.11
C PHE A 58 5.03 10.89 -7.34
N PHE A 59 4.70 9.61 -7.22
CA PHE A 59 5.54 8.68 -6.48
C PHE A 59 6.87 8.39 -7.19
N LYS A 60 6.91 8.45 -8.51
CA LYS A 60 8.16 8.29 -9.27
C LYS A 60 9.14 9.43 -9.08
N LYS A 61 8.65 10.62 -8.74
CA LYS A 61 9.52 11.78 -8.49
C LYS A 61 10.25 11.72 -7.15
N GLY A 62 9.80 10.85 -6.25
CA GLY A 62 10.46 10.67 -4.96
C GLY A 62 11.83 10.02 -5.12
N GLN A 63 12.69 10.21 -4.11
CA GLN A 63 14.04 9.65 -4.15
C GLN A 63 14.09 8.16 -3.80
N GLY A 64 12.99 7.58 -3.36
CA GLY A 64 12.92 6.16 -3.04
C GLY A 64 12.35 5.36 -4.20
N ASN A 65 12.45 4.03 -4.10
CA ASN A 65 11.86 3.12 -5.06
C ASN A 65 10.41 2.79 -4.69
N GLU A 66 9.54 3.80 -4.71
CA GLU A 66 8.13 3.61 -4.30
C GLU A 66 7.37 2.72 -5.28
N THR A 67 7.50 2.97 -6.57
CA THR A 67 6.70 2.29 -7.60
C THR A 67 7.46 1.25 -8.41
N ASP A 68 8.77 1.27 -8.38
CA ASP A 68 9.59 0.41 -9.21
C ASP A 68 10.61 -0.37 -8.39
N ASP A 69 10.77 -1.65 -8.71
CA ASP A 69 11.85 -2.45 -8.16
C ASP A 69 13.18 -1.92 -8.70
N ASN A 70 14.22 -1.96 -7.85
CA ASN A 70 15.58 -1.79 -8.35
C ASN A 70 16.29 -3.15 -8.32
N CYS A 71 17.58 -3.17 -8.61
CA CYS A 71 18.34 -4.43 -8.68
C CYS A 71 18.52 -5.12 -7.32
N ILE A 72 18.25 -4.41 -6.23
CA ILE A 72 18.46 -4.90 -4.86
C ILE A 72 17.14 -5.10 -4.11
N ARG A 73 16.20 -4.16 -4.25
CA ARG A 73 14.99 -4.13 -3.44
C ARG A 73 13.72 -4.03 -4.28
N ARG A 74 12.66 -4.62 -3.76
CA ARG A 74 11.32 -4.48 -4.33
C ARG A 74 10.78 -3.08 -4.08
N ALA A 75 9.86 -2.63 -4.94
CA ALA A 75 9.21 -1.34 -4.78
C ALA A 75 8.56 -1.24 -3.41
N LYS A 76 8.72 -0.10 -2.73
CA LYS A 76 8.20 0.09 -1.36
C LYS A 76 6.69 -0.07 -1.29
N MET A 77 5.94 0.36 -2.30
CA MET A 77 4.48 0.24 -2.33
C MET A 77 3.99 -1.19 -2.47
N LYS A 78 4.87 -2.14 -2.71
CA LYS A 78 4.53 -3.57 -2.68
C LYS A 78 4.46 -4.12 -1.25
N SER A 79 4.99 -3.40 -0.27
CA SER A 79 4.94 -3.84 1.13
C SER A 79 3.52 -3.75 1.69
N ALA A 80 3.06 -4.80 2.34
CA ALA A 80 1.76 -4.84 3.01
C ALA A 80 1.65 -3.78 4.12
N VAL A 81 2.77 -3.26 4.61
CA VAL A 81 2.80 -2.22 5.64
C VAL A 81 3.20 -0.85 5.08
N SER A 82 3.19 -0.69 3.75
CA SER A 82 3.54 0.58 3.10
C SER A 82 2.53 1.67 3.44
N SER A 83 3.01 2.76 4.05
CA SER A 83 2.16 3.92 4.31
C SER A 83 1.68 4.58 3.02
N SER A 84 2.51 4.59 1.98
CA SER A 84 2.13 5.13 0.67
C SER A 84 0.99 4.34 0.05
N ALA A 85 1.03 3.01 0.10
CA ALA A 85 -0.04 2.17 -0.43
C ALA A 85 -1.33 2.37 0.36
N ILE A 86 -1.25 2.48 1.68
CA ILE A 86 -2.41 2.74 2.54
C ILE A 86 -3.02 4.11 2.20
N ALA A 87 -2.18 5.13 2.04
CA ALA A 87 -2.63 6.47 1.67
C ALA A 87 -3.31 6.47 0.29
N VAL A 88 -2.75 5.76 -0.68
CA VAL A 88 -3.36 5.62 -2.02
C VAL A 88 -4.72 4.95 -1.93
N ASN A 89 -4.83 3.86 -1.17
CA ASN A 89 -6.11 3.16 -1.00
C ASN A 89 -7.19 4.07 -0.44
N LEU A 90 -6.82 4.96 0.47
CA LEU A 90 -7.77 5.86 1.11
C LEU A 90 -8.07 7.09 0.23
N PHE A 91 -7.04 7.81 -0.20
CA PHE A 91 -7.20 9.11 -0.84
C PHE A 91 -7.55 9.02 -2.32
N GLN A 92 -6.95 8.09 -3.07
CA GLN A 92 -7.25 7.96 -4.49
C GLN A 92 -8.69 7.58 -4.72
N HIS A 93 -9.20 6.65 -3.92
CA HIS A 93 -10.60 6.24 -3.99
C HIS A 93 -11.56 7.41 -3.79
N TRP A 94 -11.31 8.23 -2.76
CA TRP A 94 -12.17 9.38 -2.46
C TRP A 94 -12.01 10.52 -3.47
N GLN A 95 -10.83 10.73 -4.01
CA GLN A 95 -10.60 11.73 -5.06
C GLN A 95 -11.45 11.46 -6.30
N GLU A 96 -11.58 10.21 -6.69
CA GLU A 96 -12.35 9.82 -7.86
C GLU A 96 -13.85 9.94 -7.66
N LYS A 97 -14.32 9.92 -6.43
CA LYS A 97 -15.75 10.01 -6.11
C LYS A 97 -16.27 11.43 -5.99
N GLU A 98 -15.44 12.42 -6.11
CA GLU A 98 -15.79 13.84 -6.02
C GLU A 98 -16.31 14.28 -4.64
N ASP A 99 -16.81 13.38 -3.81
CA ASP A 99 -17.33 13.71 -2.48
C ASP A 99 -16.41 13.13 -1.40
N ILE A 100 -15.58 13.99 -0.83
CA ILE A 100 -14.67 13.63 0.25
C ILE A 100 -15.21 14.01 1.64
N SER A 101 -16.47 14.40 1.72
CA SER A 101 -17.07 14.82 3.00
C SER A 101 -16.94 13.80 4.11
N PRO A 102 -17.20 12.49 3.88
CA PRO A 102 -17.05 11.49 4.94
C PRO A 102 -15.60 11.41 5.46
N LEU A 103 -14.62 11.53 4.56
CA LEU A 103 -13.22 11.51 4.95
C LEU A 103 -12.86 12.73 5.78
N LEU A 104 -13.30 13.91 5.36
CA LEU A 104 -13.06 15.15 6.09
C LEU A 104 -13.68 15.12 7.48
N LYS A 105 -14.88 14.56 7.62
CA LYS A 105 -15.52 14.39 8.93
C LYS A 105 -14.69 13.49 9.84
N ALA A 106 -14.20 12.38 9.33
CA ALA A 106 -13.38 11.46 10.10
C ALA A 106 -12.09 12.16 10.58
N LEU A 107 -11.44 12.91 9.71
CA LEU A 107 -10.22 13.64 10.05
C LEU A 107 -10.48 14.76 11.08
N ARG A 108 -11.62 15.44 10.98
CA ARG A 108 -12.02 16.46 11.95
C ARG A 108 -12.25 15.87 13.33
N ILE A 109 -12.90 14.73 13.43
CA ILE A 109 -13.12 14.03 14.69
C ILE A 109 -11.77 13.72 15.34
N ASN A 110 -10.82 13.20 14.57
CA ASN A 110 -9.47 12.90 15.07
C ASN A 110 -8.75 14.18 15.55
N ARG A 111 -8.91 15.29 14.86
CA ARG A 111 -8.31 16.57 15.26
C ARG A 111 -8.88 17.10 16.55
N LYS A 112 -10.17 16.93 16.77
CA LYS A 112 -10.82 17.39 18.02
C LYS A 112 -10.42 16.58 19.23
N ASN A 113 -10.03 15.33 19.03
CA ASN A 113 -9.64 14.42 20.11
C ASN A 113 -8.15 14.52 20.45
N ASN A 114 -7.41 15.31 19.73
CA ASN A 114 -6.03 15.60 20.01
C ASN A 114 -5.93 16.94 20.76
#